data_f539fe1f6a40d5dd817b7915fa534337
#
_entry.id   f539fe1f6a40d5dd817b7915fa534337
#
_cell.length_a   1.000
_cell.length_b   1.000
_cell.length_c   1.000
_cell.angle_alpha   90.00
_cell.angle_beta   90.00
_cell.angle_gamma   90.00
#
_symmetry.space_group_name_H-M   'P 1'
#
loop_
_entity.id
_entity.type
_entity.pdbx_description
1 polymer ?
#
loop_
_entity_poly.entity_id
_entity_poly.type
_entity_poly.pdbx_seq_one_letter_code
_entity_poly.pdbx_strand_id
1 'polypeptide(L)'
;MKPLKEYNIQFVGLKLGKHHFEYQIDKTFFEHFEYDEFNNVNVKVDLGFEKKTTFLELHFEVSGKLNVNCDTTNEPYDQKIKGAFDLVVKFGEEYNDENEDILIVPHGEYEINVAQYIYELSILSLPAKRIHPGIADGTLQSDILKKLEELSPKRLEEKEQTEDIDPRWNTLKKLLTDK
;
A
#
# COMPACT_ATOMS: atom_id res chain seq x y z
N MET A 1 -7.78 -15.00 -15.41
CA MET A 1 -7.63 -13.55 -15.66
C MET A 1 -7.33 -13.34 -17.15
N LYS A 2 -8.02 -12.39 -17.82
CA LYS A 2 -7.61 -11.98 -19.17
C LYS A 2 -6.39 -11.07 -19.03
N PRO A 3 -5.28 -11.34 -19.71
CA PRO A 3 -4.12 -10.47 -19.63
C PRO A 3 -4.50 -9.07 -20.13
N LEU A 4 -4.20 -8.06 -19.34
CA LEU A 4 -4.35 -6.65 -19.72
C LEU A 4 -3.25 -6.32 -20.74
N LYS A 5 -3.55 -6.50 -22.03
CA LYS A 5 -2.57 -6.40 -23.13
C LYS A 5 -1.94 -5.01 -23.27
N GLU A 6 -2.61 -3.97 -22.80
CA GLU A 6 -2.10 -2.60 -22.81
C GLU A 6 -0.90 -2.39 -21.87
N TYR A 7 -0.72 -3.30 -20.88
CA TYR A 7 0.41 -3.29 -19.96
C TYR A 7 1.54 -4.25 -20.39
N ASN A 8 1.46 -4.81 -21.59
CA ASN A 8 2.54 -5.63 -22.15
C ASN A 8 3.59 -4.72 -22.79
N ILE A 9 4.83 -4.84 -22.35
CA ILE A 9 5.99 -4.15 -22.94
C ILE A 9 6.80 -5.15 -23.75
N GLN A 10 6.82 -4.97 -25.06
CA GLN A 10 7.62 -5.79 -25.98
C GLN A 10 9.08 -5.34 -25.97
N PHE A 11 9.86 -5.87 -25.03
CA PHE A 11 11.23 -5.43 -24.82
C PHE A 11 12.21 -5.87 -25.92
N VAL A 12 11.89 -6.92 -26.69
CA VAL A 12 12.75 -7.38 -27.79
C VAL A 12 12.90 -6.31 -28.88
N GLY A 13 11.81 -5.57 -29.17
CA GLY A 13 11.81 -4.48 -30.14
C GLY A 13 12.48 -3.19 -29.67
N LEU A 14 12.78 -3.04 -28.39
CA LEU A 14 13.39 -1.85 -27.82
C LEU A 14 14.91 -1.85 -28.05
N LYS A 15 15.47 -0.67 -28.28
CA LYS A 15 16.94 -0.46 -28.30
C LYS A 15 17.51 -0.56 -26.88
N LEU A 16 18.82 -0.83 -26.76
CA LEU A 16 19.50 -0.72 -25.48
C LEU A 16 19.43 0.73 -24.95
N GLY A 17 19.23 0.87 -23.64
CA GLY A 17 19.16 2.15 -22.97
C GLY A 17 17.81 2.40 -22.31
N LYS A 18 17.55 3.65 -21.98
CA LYS A 18 16.38 4.09 -21.21
C LYS A 18 15.17 4.35 -22.09
N HIS A 19 14.04 3.86 -21.66
CA HIS A 19 12.70 4.09 -22.22
C HIS A 19 11.78 4.55 -21.10
N HIS A 20 10.70 5.21 -21.45
CA HIS A 20 9.72 5.71 -20.49
C HIS A 20 8.31 5.37 -20.96
N PHE A 21 7.50 4.87 -20.04
CA PHE A 21 6.10 4.52 -20.27
C PHE A 21 5.24 5.22 -19.20
N GLU A 22 4.10 5.73 -19.61
CA GLU A 22 3.14 6.34 -18.71
C GLU A 22 1.81 5.60 -18.80
N TYR A 23 1.21 5.34 -17.65
CA TYR A 23 -0.11 4.73 -17.58
C TYR A 23 -1.03 5.58 -16.71
N GLN A 24 -2.28 5.70 -17.16
CA GLN A 24 -3.32 6.30 -16.36
C GLN A 24 -4.24 5.19 -15.87
N ILE A 25 -4.31 5.04 -14.56
CA ILE A 25 -5.03 3.96 -13.90
C ILE A 25 -6.35 4.50 -13.38
N ASP A 26 -7.43 3.82 -13.73
CA ASP A 26 -8.79 4.09 -13.29
C ASP A 26 -9.35 2.90 -12.49
N LYS A 27 -10.63 3.00 -12.09
CA LYS A 27 -11.29 1.94 -11.34
C LYS A 27 -11.39 0.63 -12.10
N THR A 28 -11.57 0.68 -13.44
CA THR A 28 -11.74 -0.52 -14.26
C THR A 28 -10.50 -1.42 -14.25
N PHE A 29 -9.32 -0.82 -14.08
CA PHE A 29 -8.07 -1.57 -13.89
C PHE A 29 -8.14 -2.48 -12.68
N PHE A 30 -8.61 -1.98 -11.52
CA PHE A 30 -8.72 -2.76 -10.29
C PHE A 30 -9.83 -3.82 -10.36
N GLU A 31 -10.91 -3.56 -11.09
CA GLU A 31 -11.97 -4.54 -11.34
C GLU A 31 -11.46 -5.79 -12.07
N HIS A 32 -10.43 -5.66 -12.90
CA HIS A 32 -9.77 -6.80 -13.54
C HIS A 32 -9.05 -7.73 -12.54
N PHE A 33 -8.64 -7.19 -11.39
CA PHE A 33 -8.04 -7.93 -10.29
C PHE A 33 -9.07 -8.36 -9.23
N GLU A 34 -10.38 -8.22 -9.53
CA GLU A 34 -11.48 -8.52 -8.60
C GLU A 34 -11.39 -7.72 -7.28
N TYR A 35 -10.82 -6.51 -7.36
CA TYR A 35 -10.63 -5.62 -6.22
C TYR A 35 -11.60 -4.44 -6.32
N ASP A 36 -12.55 -4.36 -5.38
CA ASP A 36 -13.69 -3.42 -5.39
C ASP A 36 -13.72 -2.42 -4.22
N GLU A 37 -12.67 -2.41 -3.37
CA GLU A 37 -12.62 -1.54 -2.19
C GLU A 37 -12.52 -0.04 -2.53
N PHE A 38 -12.15 0.30 -3.77
CA PHE A 38 -12.06 1.70 -4.19
C PHE A 38 -13.36 2.20 -4.81
N ASN A 39 -13.87 3.33 -4.29
CA ASN A 39 -15.03 3.99 -4.87
C ASN A 39 -14.68 4.65 -6.22
N ASN A 40 -13.50 5.27 -6.30
CA ASN A 40 -12.95 5.88 -7.50
C ASN A 40 -11.41 5.85 -7.48
N VAL A 41 -10.79 5.83 -8.65
CA VAL A 41 -9.33 5.75 -8.82
C VAL A 41 -8.89 6.76 -9.86
N ASN A 42 -7.84 7.51 -9.53
CA ASN A 42 -7.16 8.42 -10.44
C ASN A 42 -5.66 8.41 -10.08
N VAL A 43 -4.93 7.47 -10.67
CA VAL A 43 -3.52 7.23 -10.38
C VAL A 43 -2.72 7.30 -11.68
N LYS A 44 -1.64 8.07 -11.66
CA LYS A 44 -0.64 8.10 -12.71
C LYS A 44 0.52 7.19 -12.33
N VAL A 45 0.98 6.40 -13.27
CA VAL A 45 2.16 5.55 -13.15
C VAL A 45 3.17 6.00 -14.16
N ASP A 46 4.35 6.33 -13.70
CA ASP A 46 5.53 6.62 -14.51
C ASP A 46 6.48 5.42 -14.40
N LEU A 47 6.77 4.76 -15.51
CA LEU A 47 7.65 3.60 -15.58
C LEU A 47 8.90 3.94 -16.37
N GLY A 48 10.02 4.04 -15.66
CA GLY A 48 11.35 4.04 -16.24
C GLY A 48 11.77 2.60 -16.57
N PHE A 49 12.07 2.34 -17.82
CA PHE A 49 12.48 1.02 -18.31
C PHE A 49 13.88 1.12 -18.92
N GLU A 50 14.87 0.49 -18.31
CA GLU A 50 16.23 0.47 -18.86
C GLU A 50 16.57 -0.92 -19.37
N LYS A 51 16.78 -1.03 -20.71
CA LYS A 51 17.23 -2.26 -21.34
C LYS A 51 18.75 -2.32 -21.35
N LYS A 52 19.31 -3.27 -20.60
CA LYS A 52 20.74 -3.60 -20.61
C LYS A 52 21.01 -4.85 -21.45
N THR A 53 22.26 -5.20 -21.61
CA THR A 53 22.66 -6.32 -22.48
C THR A 53 22.19 -7.68 -21.92
N THR A 54 22.17 -7.83 -20.60
CA THR A 54 21.93 -9.11 -19.92
C THR A 54 20.68 -9.13 -19.03
N PHE A 55 20.09 -7.97 -18.74
CA PHE A 55 18.93 -7.84 -17.87
C PHE A 55 18.18 -6.54 -18.18
N LEU A 56 16.98 -6.39 -17.58
CA LEU A 56 16.17 -5.19 -17.65
C LEU A 56 16.03 -4.62 -16.26
N GLU A 57 16.03 -3.29 -16.14
CA GLU A 57 15.68 -2.57 -14.91
C GLU A 57 14.39 -1.77 -15.14
N LEU A 58 13.43 -1.97 -14.24
CA LEU A 58 12.16 -1.29 -14.25
C LEU A 58 12.03 -0.47 -12.97
N HIS A 59 11.83 0.83 -13.11
CA HIS A 59 11.58 1.74 -11.99
C HIS A 59 10.16 2.27 -12.09
N PHE A 60 9.33 1.87 -11.14
CA PHE A 60 7.93 2.27 -11.07
C PHE A 60 7.77 3.43 -10.09
N GLU A 61 7.08 4.48 -10.51
CA GLU A 61 6.60 5.54 -9.64
C GLU A 61 5.09 5.66 -9.79
N VAL A 62 4.36 5.53 -8.69
CA VAL A 62 2.91 5.76 -8.67
C VAL A 62 2.59 7.01 -7.89
N SER A 63 1.65 7.80 -8.39
CA SER A 63 1.16 8.99 -7.71
C SER A 63 -0.28 9.28 -8.09
N GLY A 64 -1.10 9.70 -7.13
CA GLY A 64 -2.49 10.02 -7.43
C GLY A 64 -3.40 10.00 -6.22
N LYS A 65 -4.66 9.69 -6.47
CA LYS A 65 -5.71 9.64 -5.46
C LYS A 65 -6.54 8.37 -5.63
N LEU A 66 -6.82 7.74 -4.51
CA LEU A 66 -7.76 6.63 -4.37
C LEU A 66 -8.91 7.09 -3.47
N ASN A 67 -10.14 7.00 -3.95
CA ASN A 67 -11.30 7.27 -3.11
C ASN A 67 -11.62 6.02 -2.29
N VAL A 68 -11.40 6.11 -0.99
CA VAL A 68 -11.54 5.01 -0.02
C VAL A 68 -12.47 5.40 1.12
N ASN A 69 -13.02 4.43 1.80
CA ASN A 69 -13.80 4.67 3.00
C ASN A 69 -12.88 4.79 4.22
N CYS A 70 -13.23 5.71 5.11
CA CYS A 70 -12.56 5.90 6.39
C CYS A 70 -12.78 4.70 7.31
N ASP A 71 -11.71 4.15 7.89
CA ASP A 71 -11.80 3.00 8.80
C ASP A 71 -12.58 3.30 10.09
N THR A 72 -12.74 4.58 10.46
CA THR A 72 -13.44 5.00 11.68
C THR A 72 -14.90 5.35 11.43
N THR A 73 -15.19 6.06 10.34
CA THR A 73 -16.54 6.62 10.09
C THR A 73 -17.25 5.99 8.90
N ASN A 74 -16.54 5.20 8.11
CA ASN A 74 -16.97 4.64 6.82
C ASN A 74 -17.37 5.69 5.77
N GLU A 75 -17.01 6.96 5.99
CA GLU A 75 -17.26 8.01 5.02
C GLU A 75 -16.18 8.01 3.93
N PRO A 76 -16.57 8.21 2.65
CA PRO A 76 -15.62 8.20 1.54
C PRO A 76 -14.78 9.47 1.53
N TYR A 77 -13.49 9.33 1.21
CA TYR A 77 -12.59 10.46 1.00
C TYR A 77 -11.48 10.11 0.01
N ASP A 78 -10.83 11.15 -0.54
CA ASP A 78 -9.71 11.00 -1.46
C ASP A 78 -8.39 10.85 -0.68
N GLN A 79 -7.87 9.63 -0.63
CA GLN A 79 -6.55 9.34 -0.10
C GLN A 79 -5.51 9.58 -1.18
N LYS A 80 -4.56 10.47 -0.92
CA LYS A 80 -3.39 10.64 -1.79
C LYS A 80 -2.42 9.48 -1.56
N ILE A 81 -1.91 8.94 -2.66
CA ILE A 81 -0.87 7.91 -2.65
C ILE A 81 0.36 8.38 -3.41
N LYS A 82 1.50 7.92 -2.98
CA LYS A 82 2.77 8.02 -3.68
C LYS A 82 3.63 6.83 -3.27
N GLY A 83 4.17 6.13 -4.24
CA GLY A 83 5.05 4.99 -4.02
C GLY A 83 6.04 4.82 -5.15
N ALA A 84 7.12 4.11 -4.90
CA ALA A 84 8.11 3.72 -5.89
C ALA A 84 8.55 2.28 -5.64
N PHE A 85 8.91 1.58 -6.71
CA PHE A 85 9.35 0.20 -6.68
C PHE A 85 10.33 -0.06 -7.81
N ASP A 86 11.40 -0.82 -7.53
CA ASP A 86 12.41 -1.21 -8.50
C ASP A 86 12.35 -2.71 -8.74
N LEU A 87 12.31 -3.13 -10.00
CA LEU A 87 12.30 -4.52 -10.41
C LEU A 87 13.44 -4.80 -11.39
N VAL A 88 14.22 -5.82 -11.11
CA VAL A 88 15.25 -6.33 -12.02
C VAL A 88 14.74 -7.60 -12.70
N VAL A 89 14.65 -7.55 -14.04
CA VAL A 89 14.24 -8.72 -14.83
C VAL A 89 15.48 -9.39 -15.43
N LYS A 90 15.73 -10.61 -15.03
CA LYS A 90 16.83 -11.46 -15.53
C LYS A 90 16.29 -12.54 -16.45
N PHE A 91 17.12 -13.01 -17.36
CA PHE A 91 16.82 -14.11 -18.25
C PHE A 91 17.37 -15.41 -17.70
N GLY A 92 16.56 -16.47 -17.65
CA GLY A 92 16.91 -17.78 -17.13
C GLY A 92 16.28 -18.92 -17.92
N GLU A 93 16.34 -20.13 -17.40
CA GLU A 93 15.77 -21.32 -18.04
C GLU A 93 14.27 -21.43 -17.75
N GLU A 94 13.84 -21.05 -16.52
CA GLU A 94 12.46 -21.15 -16.07
C GLU A 94 12.00 -19.81 -15.47
N TYR A 95 10.68 -19.58 -15.49
CA TYR A 95 10.06 -18.44 -14.85
C TYR A 95 10.17 -18.57 -13.33
N ASN A 96 10.61 -17.51 -12.65
CA ASN A 96 10.64 -17.43 -11.19
C ASN A 96 10.39 -16.00 -10.72
N ASP A 97 9.42 -15.83 -9.82
CA ASP A 97 9.00 -14.59 -9.17
C ASP A 97 8.99 -14.68 -7.64
N GLU A 98 9.72 -15.64 -7.07
CA GLU A 98 9.80 -15.83 -5.61
C GLU A 98 10.53 -14.67 -4.90
N ASN A 99 11.31 -13.89 -5.64
CA ASN A 99 12.04 -12.75 -5.10
C ASN A 99 11.30 -11.45 -5.46
N GLU A 100 10.99 -10.63 -4.46
CA GLU A 100 10.22 -9.40 -4.65
C GLU A 100 10.86 -8.41 -5.63
N ASP A 101 12.20 -8.31 -5.65
CA ASP A 101 12.94 -7.35 -6.46
C ASP A 101 13.49 -7.94 -7.77
N ILE A 102 13.38 -9.26 -7.96
CA ILE A 102 13.99 -9.96 -9.11
C ILE A 102 13.00 -10.91 -9.74
N LEU A 103 12.65 -10.63 -10.99
CA LEU A 103 11.89 -11.52 -11.83
C LEU A 103 12.84 -12.28 -12.77
N ILE A 104 12.71 -13.60 -12.84
CA ILE A 104 13.40 -14.40 -13.86
C ILE A 104 12.38 -14.79 -14.94
N VAL A 105 12.70 -14.45 -16.18
CA VAL A 105 11.88 -14.82 -17.33
C VAL A 105 12.66 -15.76 -18.27
N PRO A 106 11.99 -16.72 -18.92
CA PRO A 106 12.64 -17.61 -19.87
C PRO A 106 13.30 -16.87 -21.04
N HIS A 107 14.42 -17.39 -21.54
CA HIS A 107 15.15 -16.77 -22.65
C HIS A 107 14.33 -16.59 -23.95
N GLY A 108 13.21 -17.28 -24.11
CA GLY A 108 12.33 -17.18 -25.27
C GLY A 108 11.29 -16.08 -25.18
N GLU A 109 11.16 -15.43 -24.01
CA GLU A 109 10.16 -14.39 -23.83
C GLU A 109 10.56 -13.10 -24.57
N TYR A 110 9.56 -12.42 -25.12
CA TYR A 110 9.73 -11.21 -25.90
C TYR A 110 9.00 -9.99 -25.31
N GLU A 111 8.12 -10.21 -24.35
CA GLU A 111 7.35 -9.18 -23.67
C GLU A 111 7.24 -9.46 -22.17
N ILE A 112 6.96 -8.42 -21.39
CA ILE A 112 6.67 -8.49 -19.97
C ILE A 112 5.37 -7.74 -19.70
N ASN A 113 4.49 -8.34 -18.88
CA ASN A 113 3.29 -7.65 -18.40
C ASN A 113 3.57 -6.97 -17.06
N VAL A 114 3.32 -5.67 -16.98
CA VAL A 114 3.60 -4.86 -15.78
C VAL A 114 2.36 -4.56 -14.94
N ALA A 115 1.19 -5.05 -15.33
CA ALA A 115 -0.07 -4.75 -14.65
C ALA A 115 -0.08 -5.18 -13.18
N GLN A 116 0.44 -6.37 -12.87
CA GLN A 116 0.47 -6.87 -11.50
C GLN A 116 1.31 -5.99 -10.58
N TYR A 117 2.49 -5.56 -11.02
CA TYR A 117 3.37 -4.67 -10.24
C TYR A 117 2.73 -3.30 -9.98
N ILE A 118 2.02 -2.76 -10.99
CA ILE A 118 1.26 -1.51 -10.85
C ILE A 118 0.13 -1.67 -9.81
N TYR A 119 -0.59 -2.79 -9.87
CA TYR A 119 -1.66 -3.11 -8.93
C TYR A 119 -1.13 -3.21 -7.50
N GLU A 120 -0.12 -4.03 -7.28
CA GLU A 120 0.48 -4.25 -5.95
C GLU A 120 1.07 -2.96 -5.38
N LEU A 121 1.85 -2.21 -6.18
CA LEU A 121 2.44 -0.95 -5.74
C LEU A 121 1.37 0.09 -5.37
N SER A 122 0.26 0.14 -6.12
CA SER A 122 -0.83 1.07 -5.82
C SER A 122 -1.50 0.75 -4.49
N ILE A 123 -1.73 -0.53 -4.18
CA ILE A 123 -2.31 -0.98 -2.91
C ILE A 123 -1.33 -0.77 -1.76
N LEU A 124 -0.07 -1.16 -1.93
CA LEU A 124 0.97 -1.01 -0.90
C LEU A 124 1.31 0.46 -0.60
N SER A 125 1.01 1.37 -1.53
CA SER A 125 1.17 2.81 -1.32
C SER A 125 0.08 3.43 -0.43
N LEU A 126 -0.96 2.68 -0.08
CA LEU A 126 -1.98 3.12 0.88
C LEU A 126 -1.45 3.05 2.31
N PRO A 127 -1.81 4.01 3.16
CA PRO A 127 -1.50 3.90 4.58
C PRO A 127 -2.27 2.73 5.20
N ALA A 128 -1.63 2.01 6.13
CA ALA A 128 -2.25 0.89 6.85
C ALA A 128 -3.53 1.27 7.61
N LYS A 129 -3.69 2.54 7.96
CA LYS A 129 -4.89 3.09 8.59
C LYS A 129 -5.41 4.26 7.75
N ARG A 130 -6.62 4.11 7.23
CA ARG A 130 -7.29 5.09 6.37
C ARG A 130 -8.21 5.98 7.22
N ILE A 131 -7.74 7.17 7.57
CA ILE A 131 -8.50 8.12 8.40
C ILE A 131 -8.85 9.33 7.56
N HIS A 132 -10.14 9.69 7.55
CA HIS A 132 -10.62 10.90 6.90
C HIS A 132 -9.93 12.14 7.52
N PRO A 133 -9.30 13.02 6.73
CA PRO A 133 -8.58 14.18 7.24
C PRO A 133 -9.45 15.11 8.10
N GLY A 134 -10.73 15.22 7.78
CA GLY A 134 -11.69 16.02 8.54
C GLY A 134 -11.92 15.55 9.98
N ILE A 135 -11.44 14.36 10.38
CA ILE A 135 -11.45 13.93 11.79
C ILE A 135 -10.36 14.68 12.57
N ALA A 136 -9.17 14.83 11.98
CA ALA A 136 -8.05 15.49 12.63
C ALA A 136 -8.28 17.01 12.79
N ASP A 137 -8.88 17.64 11.77
CA ASP A 137 -9.17 19.10 11.74
C ASP A 137 -10.52 19.44 12.37
N GLY A 138 -11.32 18.44 12.82
CA GLY A 138 -12.64 18.67 13.42
C GLY A 138 -13.71 19.17 12.45
N THR A 139 -13.45 19.12 11.15
CA THR A 139 -14.38 19.58 10.10
C THR A 139 -15.45 18.54 9.78
N LEU A 140 -15.16 17.26 10.03
CA LEU A 140 -16.08 16.17 9.80
C LEU A 140 -17.07 16.05 10.96
N GLN A 141 -18.34 16.33 10.69
CA GLN A 141 -19.44 16.11 11.66
C GLN A 141 -20.14 14.79 11.33
N SER A 142 -19.75 13.74 12.02
CA SER A 142 -20.36 12.42 11.88
C SER A 142 -21.04 11.99 13.18
N ASP A 143 -22.24 11.41 13.07
CA ASP A 143 -22.93 10.84 14.24
C ASP A 143 -22.16 9.65 14.82
N ILE A 144 -21.33 8.99 14.02
CA ILE A 144 -20.43 7.92 14.44
C ILE A 144 -19.36 8.47 15.39
N LEU A 145 -18.77 9.62 15.08
CA LEU A 145 -17.76 10.27 15.94
C LEU A 145 -18.34 10.65 17.30
N LYS A 146 -19.57 11.21 17.33
CA LYS A 146 -20.26 11.53 18.59
C LYS A 146 -20.48 10.28 19.46
N LYS A 147 -20.94 9.19 18.84
CA LYS A 147 -21.11 7.92 19.54
C LYS A 147 -19.79 7.34 20.04
N LEU A 148 -18.70 7.46 19.27
CA LEU A 148 -17.38 7.01 19.70
C LEU A 148 -16.87 7.82 20.90
N GLU A 149 -17.12 9.14 20.93
CA GLU A 149 -16.80 9.98 22.07
C GLU A 149 -17.61 9.61 23.31
N GLU A 150 -18.91 9.35 23.17
CA GLU A 150 -19.77 8.90 24.26
C GLU A 150 -19.34 7.55 24.85
N LEU A 151 -18.93 6.62 23.99
CA LEU A 151 -18.49 5.26 24.34
C LEU A 151 -17.03 5.18 24.74
N SER A 152 -16.23 6.21 24.47
CA SER A 152 -14.83 6.25 24.87
C SER A 152 -14.73 6.21 26.40
N PRO A 153 -13.86 5.36 26.97
CA PRO A 153 -13.62 5.36 28.40
C PRO A 153 -13.19 6.79 28.79
N LYS A 154 -14.01 7.47 29.58
CA LYS A 154 -13.59 8.74 30.17
C LYS A 154 -12.31 8.44 30.94
N ARG A 155 -11.18 9.03 30.54
CA ARG A 155 -9.99 9.03 31.37
C ARG A 155 -10.45 9.47 32.75
N LEU A 156 -10.46 8.55 33.68
CA LEU A 156 -10.57 8.90 35.07
C LEU A 156 -9.39 9.86 35.26
N GLU A 157 -9.67 11.16 35.50
CA GLU A 157 -8.67 12.06 35.99
C GLU A 157 -7.97 11.28 37.10
N GLU A 158 -6.67 11.11 37.00
CA GLU A 158 -5.86 10.54 38.06
C GLU A 158 -6.09 11.43 39.30
N LYS A 159 -7.18 11.11 40.01
CA LYS A 159 -7.21 11.46 41.40
C LYS A 159 -5.95 10.81 41.95
N GLU A 160 -5.03 11.63 42.43
CA GLU A 160 -3.89 11.20 43.23
C GLU A 160 -4.33 9.99 44.06
N GLN A 161 -4.10 8.79 43.51
CA GLN A 161 -4.35 7.56 44.23
C GLN A 161 -3.27 7.54 45.31
N THR A 162 -3.65 8.05 46.45
CA THR A 162 -3.03 7.59 47.71
C THR A 162 -2.86 6.07 47.55
N GLU A 163 -1.64 5.63 47.76
CA GLU A 163 -1.12 4.28 47.57
C GLU A 163 -1.98 3.18 48.25
N ASP A 164 -3.16 2.92 47.78
CA ASP A 164 -3.91 1.72 48.17
C ASP A 164 -3.65 0.63 47.14
N ILE A 165 -2.40 0.15 47.16
CA ILE A 165 -1.99 -0.98 46.33
C ILE A 165 -2.72 -2.19 46.85
N ASP A 166 -3.46 -2.89 45.96
CA ASP A 166 -4.15 -4.14 46.28
C ASP A 166 -3.24 -5.03 47.16
N PRO A 167 -3.68 -5.45 48.37
CA PRO A 167 -2.88 -6.24 49.31
C PRO A 167 -2.22 -7.49 48.73
N ARG A 168 -2.77 -8.02 47.61
CA ARG A 168 -2.22 -9.16 46.88
C ARG A 168 -0.82 -8.87 46.30
N TRP A 169 -0.52 -7.63 45.99
CA TRP A 169 0.79 -7.24 45.39
C TRP A 169 1.89 -7.04 46.45
N ASN A 170 1.54 -7.00 47.73
CA ASN A 170 2.51 -6.86 48.80
C ASN A 170 3.51 -8.02 48.90
N THR A 171 3.09 -9.22 48.52
CA THR A 171 3.96 -10.39 48.48
C THR A 171 5.01 -10.30 47.37
N LEU A 172 4.66 -9.68 46.23
CA LEU A 172 5.58 -9.46 45.09
C LEU A 172 6.59 -8.35 45.39
N LYS A 173 6.18 -7.29 46.14
CA LYS A 173 7.10 -6.22 46.57
C LYS A 173 8.19 -6.75 47.51
N LYS A 174 7.90 -7.70 48.41
CA LYS A 174 8.90 -8.33 49.26
C LYS A 174 9.99 -9.07 48.50
N LEU A 175 9.66 -9.69 47.38
CA LEU A 175 10.62 -10.37 46.49
C LEU A 175 11.58 -9.41 45.75
N LEU A 176 11.24 -8.13 45.63
CA LEU A 176 12.08 -7.12 44.98
C LEU A 176 13.02 -6.41 45.97
N THR A 177 12.72 -6.46 47.31
CA THR A 177 13.50 -5.78 48.35
C THR A 177 14.50 -6.69 49.05
N ASP A 178 14.41 -8.03 48.88
CA ASP A 178 15.40 -8.98 49.43
C ASP A 178 16.50 -9.25 48.39
N LYS A 179 17.41 -8.25 48.22
CA LYS A 179 18.70 -8.41 47.54
C LYS A 179 19.76 -7.66 48.32
#